data_8f245f6ad9cd97d1c1ec7be3b5717943
#
_entry.id   8f245f6ad9cd97d1c1ec7be3b5717943
#
_cell.length_a   1.000
_cell.length_b   1.000
_cell.length_c   1.000
_cell.angle_alpha   90.00
_cell.angle_beta   90.00
_cell.angle_gamma   90.00
#
_symmetry.space_group_name_H-M   'P 1'
#
loop_
_entity.id
_entity.type
_entity.pdbx_description
1 polymer ?
#
loop_
_entity_poly.entity_id
_entity_poly.type
_entity_poly.pdbx_seq_one_letter_code
_entity_poly.pdbx_strand_id
1 'polypeptide(L)'
;MVFFRSATRVARPAAASLRASPLASASLSSPLRSAGAIRSLSATSRQNGKVLMVLYDGFEHAKDEPQLLGTTENELGLRKWIEDQGHELVTTSDKDSANSTFDKHLVDAEVIITTPFHPGYLTAERLAKAKNLKIAITAGIGSDHVDLNAANKTNGGITVAEVTGSNVVSVAEHVVMTMLVLVRNYTPAHEMIAKGDWNVAAVAKNEYDLENKVVGTVAVGRIGERVLRRLKAFDCKELLYFDYQPLSPEKEAEIGCRRVDKLEDMLAQCDIVTINCPLHEKTKGLFNKELISKMKKGSWLVNTARGAIVVKEDVAEALKSGQLRGYGGDVWDVQPAPKEHPLRTASYSTWGGGNATVPHMSGTSIDAQKRYAAGTKSLLESYFSGKHDYKPEDLIVQGGDYATKAYGERKQARQSS
;
A
#
# COMPACT_ATOMS: atom_id res chain seq x y z
N MET A 1 -33.71 23.03 -40.42
CA MET A 1 -34.96 23.75 -40.23
C MET A 1 -35.84 22.94 -39.30
N VAL A 2 -36.10 23.42 -38.19
CA VAL A 2 -37.12 23.43 -37.13
C VAL A 2 -36.47 23.35 -35.75
N PHE A 3 -36.56 24.50 -35.09
CA PHE A 3 -36.24 24.72 -33.69
C PHE A 3 -37.38 24.21 -32.78
N PHE A 4 -37.01 23.59 -31.63
CA PHE A 4 -37.88 23.69 -30.43
C PHE A 4 -37.01 24.03 -29.21
N ARG A 5 -37.25 25.25 -28.68
CA ARG A 5 -36.85 25.66 -27.34
C ARG A 5 -37.96 25.26 -26.37
N SER A 6 -37.59 24.64 -25.26
CA SER A 6 -38.45 24.61 -24.07
C SER A 6 -37.62 25.09 -22.87
N ALA A 7 -38.07 26.21 -22.30
CA ALA A 7 -37.55 26.79 -21.07
C ALA A 7 -38.38 26.29 -19.89
N THR A 8 -37.72 25.68 -18.93
CA THR A 8 -38.36 25.33 -17.63
C THR A 8 -37.79 26.22 -16.54
N ARG A 9 -38.67 27.05 -15.97
CA ARG A 9 -38.43 27.92 -14.82
C ARG A 9 -38.21 27.07 -13.57
N VAL A 10 -37.12 27.35 -12.85
CA VAL A 10 -36.91 26.86 -11.48
C VAL A 10 -37.34 27.93 -10.50
N ALA A 11 -38.30 27.58 -9.64
CA ALA A 11 -38.81 28.46 -8.57
C ALA A 11 -37.87 28.40 -7.35
N ARG A 12 -37.57 29.53 -6.76
CA ARG A 12 -36.86 29.67 -5.48
C ARG A 12 -37.85 29.52 -4.31
N PRO A 13 -37.53 28.87 -3.21
CA PRO A 13 -38.28 29.00 -1.97
C PRO A 13 -37.80 30.20 -1.12
N ALA A 14 -38.75 30.85 -0.47
CA ALA A 14 -38.61 32.03 0.33
C ALA A 14 -37.92 31.80 1.69
N ALA A 15 -37.15 32.79 2.12
CA ALA A 15 -36.55 32.87 3.43
C ALA A 15 -37.61 33.23 4.50
N ALA A 16 -37.69 32.43 5.57
CA ALA A 16 -38.45 32.75 6.77
C ALA A 16 -37.54 33.40 7.81
N SER A 17 -37.86 34.64 8.18
CA SER A 17 -37.25 35.40 9.25
C SER A 17 -37.77 34.91 10.61
N LEU A 18 -36.90 34.56 11.53
CA LEU A 18 -37.24 34.36 12.95
C LEU A 18 -36.71 35.54 13.76
N ARG A 19 -37.66 36.23 14.40
CA ARG A 19 -37.45 37.36 15.31
C ARG A 19 -36.80 36.90 16.63
N ALA A 20 -35.81 37.66 17.06
CA ALA A 20 -35.25 37.59 18.39
C ALA A 20 -36.18 38.30 19.41
N SER A 21 -36.35 37.70 20.58
CA SER A 21 -36.93 38.37 21.77
C SER A 21 -35.88 38.33 22.90
N PRO A 22 -35.76 39.42 23.69
CA PRO A 22 -34.72 39.54 24.71
C PRO A 22 -35.18 38.94 26.04
N LEU A 23 -34.28 38.27 26.73
CA LEU A 23 -34.46 37.83 28.12
C LEU A 23 -33.51 38.53 29.05
N ALA A 24 -34.12 38.93 30.17
CA ALA A 24 -33.63 39.79 31.21
C ALA A 24 -32.40 39.29 31.99
N SER A 25 -31.65 40.28 32.39
CA SER A 25 -30.60 40.21 33.40
C SER A 25 -31.14 39.87 34.82
N ALA A 26 -30.61 38.87 35.44
CA ALA A 26 -30.70 38.70 36.90
C ALA A 26 -29.32 38.57 37.47
N SER A 27 -28.90 39.59 38.22
CA SER A 27 -27.72 39.61 39.09
C SER A 27 -27.99 38.83 40.38
N LEU A 28 -27.13 37.87 40.73
CA LEU A 28 -27.01 37.37 42.10
C LEU A 28 -25.56 37.29 42.49
N SER A 29 -25.24 38.06 43.49
CA SER A 29 -23.95 38.17 44.21
C SER A 29 -23.77 37.10 45.29
N SER A 30 -22.51 36.65 45.46
CA SER A 30 -21.81 36.16 46.68
C SER A 30 -21.74 34.64 46.89
N PRO A 31 -20.74 34.14 47.69
CA PRO A 31 -19.44 34.69 48.06
C PRO A 31 -18.27 33.71 47.85
N LEU A 32 -17.06 34.27 47.94
CA LEU A 32 -15.79 33.58 47.99
C LEU A 32 -15.77 32.39 48.95
N ARG A 33 -15.38 31.18 48.46
CA ARG A 33 -14.80 30.13 49.29
C ARG A 33 -13.47 29.71 48.72
N SER A 34 -12.49 29.80 49.58
CA SER A 34 -11.14 29.22 49.72
C SER A 34 -10.55 28.47 48.52
N ALA A 35 -9.36 28.94 48.17
CA ALA A 35 -8.37 28.30 47.32
C ALA A 35 -8.13 26.84 47.74
N GLY A 36 -8.69 25.93 46.96
CA GLY A 36 -8.21 24.54 46.88
C GLY A 36 -6.95 24.52 46.01
N ALA A 37 -5.84 24.07 46.59
CA ALA A 37 -4.60 23.87 45.86
C ALA A 37 -4.84 23.05 44.62
N ILE A 38 -4.68 23.65 43.46
CA ILE A 38 -4.53 22.95 42.19
C ILE A 38 -3.21 22.17 42.33
N ARG A 39 -3.30 20.88 42.67
CA ARG A 39 -2.20 19.96 42.45
C ARG A 39 -1.91 20.04 40.95
N SER A 40 -0.84 20.75 40.60
CA SER A 40 -0.22 20.58 39.29
C SER A 40 0.14 19.10 39.21
N LEU A 41 -0.57 18.38 38.38
CA LEU A 41 -0.09 17.08 37.90
C LEU A 41 1.26 17.37 37.26
N SER A 42 2.33 16.97 37.97
CA SER A 42 3.67 17.02 37.40
C SER A 42 3.62 16.24 36.14
N ALA A 43 3.68 16.93 35.00
CA ALA A 43 4.04 16.32 33.74
C ALA A 43 5.41 15.67 34.04
N THR A 44 5.44 14.36 34.19
CA THR A 44 6.67 13.60 34.10
C THR A 44 7.34 14.06 32.82
N SER A 45 8.51 14.69 32.95
CA SER A 45 9.33 15.10 31.81
C SER A 45 9.59 13.85 31.00
N ARG A 46 8.85 13.70 29.89
CA ARG A 46 9.12 12.63 28.92
C ARG A 46 10.52 12.89 28.40
N GLN A 47 11.37 11.88 28.43
CA GLN A 47 12.65 11.92 27.74
C GLN A 47 12.35 12.27 26.28
N ASN A 48 13.05 13.28 25.74
CA ASN A 48 13.00 13.64 24.33
C ASN A 48 13.46 12.44 23.50
N GLY A 49 12.53 11.72 22.90
CA GLY A 49 12.84 10.58 22.03
C GLY A 49 13.25 11.07 20.63
N LYS A 50 14.10 10.30 19.95
CA LYS A 50 14.47 10.55 18.58
C LYS A 50 13.58 9.74 17.61
N VAL A 51 12.95 10.42 16.67
CA VAL A 51 12.19 9.85 15.56
C VAL A 51 13.06 9.89 14.30
N LEU A 52 13.32 8.75 13.70
CA LEU A 52 14.03 8.63 12.42
C LEU A 52 13.05 8.26 11.33
N MET A 53 12.93 9.10 10.31
CA MET A 53 12.00 8.93 9.21
C MET A 53 12.78 8.70 7.91
N VAL A 54 12.51 7.56 7.23
CA VAL A 54 13.12 7.19 5.96
C VAL A 54 12.09 7.30 4.85
N LEU A 55 12.25 8.30 4.00
CA LEU A 55 11.31 8.65 2.93
C LEU A 55 12.07 8.82 1.61
N TYR A 56 11.37 8.85 0.48
CA TYR A 56 11.96 9.16 -0.82
C TYR A 56 12.06 10.67 -1.04
N ASP A 57 13.03 11.09 -1.85
CA ASP A 57 13.20 12.50 -2.20
C ASP A 57 12.09 12.93 -3.17
N GLY A 58 11.49 14.07 -2.92
CA GLY A 58 10.49 14.70 -3.79
C GLY A 58 11.07 15.76 -4.72
N PHE A 59 12.25 16.29 -4.40
CA PHE A 59 12.94 17.34 -5.17
C PHE A 59 12.02 18.55 -5.43
N GLU A 60 12.05 19.06 -6.68
CA GLU A 60 11.15 20.14 -7.11
C GLU A 60 9.66 19.77 -6.99
N HIS A 61 9.30 18.51 -7.21
CA HIS A 61 7.90 18.06 -7.16
C HIS A 61 7.27 18.22 -5.77
N ALA A 62 8.04 18.07 -4.70
CA ALA A 62 7.55 18.28 -3.34
C ALA A 62 7.28 19.76 -3.03
N LYS A 63 7.98 20.68 -3.71
CA LYS A 63 7.75 22.13 -3.58
C LYS A 63 6.50 22.56 -4.34
N ASP A 64 6.28 21.96 -5.52
CA ASP A 64 5.14 22.26 -6.39
C ASP A 64 3.85 21.63 -5.83
N GLU A 65 3.96 20.49 -5.17
CA GLU A 65 2.82 19.77 -4.59
C GLU A 65 3.06 19.43 -3.11
N PRO A 66 2.66 20.32 -2.18
CA PRO A 66 2.81 20.08 -0.72
C PRO A 66 2.05 18.86 -0.18
N GLN A 67 1.11 18.29 -0.97
CA GLN A 67 0.38 17.09 -0.60
C GLN A 67 1.16 15.79 -0.88
N LEU A 68 2.37 15.88 -1.49
CA LEU A 68 3.32 14.77 -1.60
C LEU A 68 3.95 14.48 -0.22
N LEU A 69 3.13 14.01 0.71
CA LEU A 69 3.48 13.82 2.11
C LEU A 69 4.56 12.76 2.35
N GLY A 70 4.70 11.78 1.43
CA GLY A 70 5.67 10.68 1.56
C GLY A 70 7.12 11.06 1.25
N THR A 71 7.41 12.34 1.01
CA THR A 71 8.75 12.84 0.64
C THR A 71 9.53 13.34 1.84
N THR A 72 10.88 13.37 1.69
CA THR A 72 11.78 13.92 2.72
C THR A 72 11.51 15.40 3.00
N GLU A 73 11.02 16.14 2.02
CA GLU A 73 10.73 17.57 2.17
C GLU A 73 9.41 17.82 2.92
N ASN A 74 8.42 16.94 2.75
CA ASN A 74 7.09 17.12 3.34
C ASN A 74 6.83 16.26 4.60
N GLU A 75 7.68 15.24 4.88
CA GLU A 75 7.82 14.55 6.18
C GLU A 75 6.49 14.07 6.79
N LEU A 76 5.61 13.53 5.95
CA LEU A 76 4.24 13.16 6.31
C LEU A 76 3.40 14.31 6.90
N GLY A 77 3.87 15.56 6.79
CA GLY A 77 3.28 16.72 7.46
C GLY A 77 3.43 16.69 8.98
N LEU A 78 4.38 15.91 9.52
CA LEU A 78 4.46 15.62 10.97
C LEU A 78 5.60 16.33 11.69
N ARG A 79 6.56 16.98 11.01
CA ARG A 79 7.71 17.62 11.66
C ARG A 79 7.29 18.50 12.83
N LYS A 80 6.53 19.55 12.54
CA LYS A 80 6.11 20.49 13.56
C LYS A 80 5.39 19.82 14.74
N TRP A 81 4.50 18.86 14.44
CA TRP A 81 3.76 18.15 15.48
C TRP A 81 4.67 17.29 16.38
N ILE A 82 5.67 16.59 15.80
CA ILE A 82 6.65 15.78 16.54
C ILE A 82 7.51 16.67 17.43
N GLU A 83 8.03 17.77 16.89
CA GLU A 83 8.87 18.72 17.64
C GLU A 83 8.09 19.46 18.74
N ASP A 84 6.83 19.82 18.50
CA ASP A 84 5.93 20.40 19.53
C ASP A 84 5.66 19.42 20.70
N GLN A 85 5.81 18.09 20.49
CA GLN A 85 5.76 17.10 21.55
C GLN A 85 7.10 16.95 22.31
N GLY A 86 8.14 17.67 21.91
CA GLY A 86 9.47 17.64 22.50
C GLY A 86 10.38 16.56 21.95
N HIS A 87 10.06 15.94 20.81
CA HIS A 87 10.89 14.91 20.20
C HIS A 87 11.76 15.50 19.08
N GLU A 88 12.94 14.90 18.87
CA GLU A 88 13.81 15.19 17.73
C GLU A 88 13.33 14.43 16.49
N LEU A 89 13.21 15.10 15.33
CA LEU A 89 12.94 14.45 14.07
C LEU A 89 14.14 14.54 13.13
N VAL A 90 14.64 13.39 12.71
CA VAL A 90 15.62 13.24 11.62
C VAL A 90 14.94 12.58 10.42
N THR A 91 15.01 13.21 9.27
CA THR A 91 14.44 12.68 8.01
C THR A 91 15.55 12.47 6.98
N THR A 92 15.50 11.36 6.26
CA THR A 92 16.52 11.02 5.25
C THR A 92 15.97 10.11 4.15
N SER A 93 16.54 10.25 2.94
CA SER A 93 16.44 9.26 1.86
C SER A 93 17.68 8.37 1.78
N ASP A 94 18.79 8.79 2.42
CA ASP A 94 20.06 8.06 2.41
C ASP A 94 20.01 6.87 3.37
N LYS A 95 19.79 5.68 2.82
CA LYS A 95 19.63 4.41 3.55
C LYS A 95 20.62 3.32 3.15
N ASP A 96 21.32 3.48 2.02
CA ASP A 96 22.14 2.43 1.41
C ASP A 96 23.62 2.86 1.18
N SER A 97 23.97 4.15 1.39
CA SER A 97 25.36 4.59 1.27
C SER A 97 26.25 4.05 2.39
N ALA A 98 27.54 3.97 2.14
CA ALA A 98 28.51 3.62 3.19
C ALA A 98 28.43 4.69 4.31
N ASN A 99 28.11 4.27 5.55
CA ASN A 99 27.79 5.15 6.66
C ASN A 99 26.58 6.08 6.38
N SER A 100 25.50 5.50 5.86
CA SER A 100 24.28 6.23 5.54
C SER A 100 23.75 7.06 6.72
N THR A 101 23.01 8.12 6.44
CA THR A 101 22.32 8.90 7.45
C THR A 101 21.37 8.01 8.26
N PHE A 102 20.73 7.04 7.59
CA PHE A 102 19.91 6.03 8.26
C PHE A 102 20.72 5.24 9.31
N ASP A 103 21.87 4.67 8.94
CA ASP A 103 22.69 3.86 9.86
C ASP A 103 23.29 4.68 11.02
N LYS A 104 23.64 5.96 10.77
CA LYS A 104 24.14 6.87 11.83
C LYS A 104 23.09 7.14 12.91
N HIS A 105 21.84 7.41 12.51
CA HIS A 105 20.78 7.80 13.43
C HIS A 105 19.96 6.61 13.95
N LEU A 106 20.09 5.42 13.34
CA LEU A 106 19.47 4.19 13.79
C LEU A 106 19.88 3.80 15.21
N VAL A 107 21.14 4.08 15.60
CA VAL A 107 21.72 3.59 16.86
C VAL A 107 21.04 4.14 18.11
N ASP A 108 20.49 5.35 18.04
CA ASP A 108 19.85 6.06 19.14
C ASP A 108 18.38 6.42 18.88
N ALA A 109 17.84 6.06 17.71
CA ALA A 109 16.43 6.25 17.41
C ALA A 109 15.52 5.43 18.34
N GLU A 110 14.49 6.07 18.86
CA GLU A 110 13.42 5.44 19.65
C GLU A 110 12.26 4.98 18.76
N VAL A 111 11.99 5.75 17.72
CA VAL A 111 10.95 5.48 16.71
C VAL A 111 11.59 5.50 15.34
N ILE A 112 11.28 4.49 14.53
CA ILE A 112 11.62 4.49 13.09
C ILE A 112 10.33 4.48 12.28
N ILE A 113 10.26 5.37 11.29
CA ILE A 113 9.16 5.44 10.32
C ILE A 113 9.76 5.23 8.94
N THR A 114 9.16 4.35 8.15
CA THR A 114 9.59 4.08 6.78
C THR A 114 8.37 3.89 5.87
N THR A 115 8.58 3.88 4.56
CA THR A 115 7.52 3.57 3.59
C THR A 115 7.88 2.32 2.79
N PRO A 116 6.91 1.57 2.27
CA PRO A 116 7.20 0.43 1.39
C PRO A 116 7.76 0.86 0.02
N PHE A 117 7.64 2.13 -0.32
CA PHE A 117 8.07 2.72 -1.61
C PHE A 117 9.57 3.06 -1.62
N HIS A 118 10.13 3.36 -0.45
CA HIS A 118 11.55 3.61 -0.21
C HIS A 118 11.94 3.01 1.14
N PRO A 119 11.93 1.67 1.29
CA PRO A 119 12.02 1.04 2.58
C PRO A 119 13.40 1.19 3.20
N GLY A 120 13.46 1.65 4.45
CA GLY A 120 14.61 1.51 5.32
C GLY A 120 14.66 0.09 5.84
N TYR A 121 15.48 -0.78 5.23
CA TYR A 121 15.54 -2.20 5.61
C TYR A 121 16.09 -2.37 7.03
N LEU A 122 15.26 -2.85 7.94
CA LEU A 122 15.60 -3.20 9.32
C LEU A 122 16.02 -4.69 9.38
N THR A 123 17.23 -4.95 8.89
CA THR A 123 17.84 -6.29 8.97
C THR A 123 18.18 -6.67 10.42
N ALA A 124 18.43 -7.95 10.69
CA ALA A 124 18.87 -8.40 12.01
C ALA A 124 20.12 -7.66 12.50
N GLU A 125 21.07 -7.34 11.59
CA GLU A 125 22.27 -6.58 11.91
C GLU A 125 21.95 -5.13 12.32
N ARG A 126 21.07 -4.45 11.59
CA ARG A 126 20.62 -3.09 11.91
C ARG A 126 19.84 -3.05 13.22
N LEU A 127 18.93 -4.01 13.42
CA LEU A 127 18.17 -4.13 14.67
C LEU A 127 19.08 -4.38 15.88
N ALA A 128 20.16 -5.13 15.72
CA ALA A 128 21.15 -5.35 16.79
C ALA A 128 21.88 -4.06 17.20
N LYS A 129 22.00 -3.07 16.30
CA LYS A 129 22.60 -1.74 16.55
C LYS A 129 21.60 -0.75 17.17
N ALA A 130 20.30 -0.92 16.97
CA ALA A 130 19.22 -0.02 17.38
C ALA A 130 18.88 -0.15 18.87
N LYS A 131 19.76 0.36 19.75
CA LYS A 131 19.68 0.10 21.21
C LYS A 131 18.48 0.76 21.89
N ASN A 132 17.97 1.86 21.35
CA ASN A 132 16.87 2.61 21.94
C ASN A 132 15.51 2.34 21.27
N LEU A 133 15.50 1.58 20.17
CA LEU A 133 14.31 1.35 19.36
C LEU A 133 13.20 0.66 20.16
N LYS A 134 12.01 1.24 20.12
CA LYS A 134 10.78 0.76 20.76
C LYS A 134 9.70 0.40 19.77
N ILE A 135 9.58 1.19 18.68
CA ILE A 135 8.56 0.99 17.67
C ILE A 135 9.12 1.30 16.27
N ALA A 136 8.81 0.43 15.32
CA ALA A 136 9.01 0.64 13.90
C ALA A 136 7.65 0.72 13.20
N ILE A 137 7.40 1.79 12.45
CA ILE A 137 6.13 2.08 11.78
C ILE A 137 6.35 2.09 10.28
N THR A 138 5.55 1.32 9.55
CA THR A 138 5.44 1.43 8.10
C THR A 138 4.31 2.39 7.76
N ALA A 139 4.65 3.56 7.23
CA ALA A 139 3.68 4.51 6.65
C ALA A 139 3.20 3.97 5.30
N GLY A 140 2.26 3.05 5.34
CA GLY A 140 1.79 2.24 4.23
C GLY A 140 1.47 0.82 4.67
N ILE A 141 1.46 -0.12 3.72
CA ILE A 141 1.18 -1.55 3.97
C ILE A 141 2.36 -2.39 3.51
N GLY A 142 2.78 -3.31 4.38
CA GLY A 142 3.82 -4.30 4.14
C GLY A 142 5.08 -4.04 4.97
N SER A 143 5.37 -4.98 5.86
CA SER A 143 6.48 -4.93 6.82
C SER A 143 7.57 -5.95 6.50
N ASP A 144 7.64 -6.45 5.27
CA ASP A 144 8.63 -7.41 4.80
C ASP A 144 10.07 -6.85 4.72
N HIS A 145 10.24 -5.53 4.83
CA HIS A 145 11.52 -4.85 4.97
C HIS A 145 12.06 -4.88 6.41
N VAL A 146 11.30 -5.40 7.38
CA VAL A 146 11.71 -5.60 8.77
C VAL A 146 11.96 -7.09 9.03
N ASP A 147 13.13 -7.45 9.55
CA ASP A 147 13.36 -8.79 10.10
C ASP A 147 12.51 -8.98 11.37
N LEU A 148 11.31 -9.53 11.19
CA LEU A 148 10.33 -9.69 12.26
C LEU A 148 10.80 -10.66 13.36
N ASN A 149 11.63 -11.66 13.01
CA ASN A 149 12.21 -12.56 13.99
C ASN A 149 13.26 -11.86 14.88
N ALA A 150 14.06 -10.99 14.29
CA ALA A 150 14.98 -10.14 15.04
C ALA A 150 14.24 -9.08 15.87
N ALA A 151 13.20 -8.45 15.30
CA ALA A 151 12.35 -7.45 15.99
C ALA A 151 11.71 -8.01 17.27
N ASN A 152 11.25 -9.28 17.23
CA ASN A 152 10.72 -9.99 18.40
C ASN A 152 11.73 -10.15 19.56
N LYS A 153 13.02 -10.01 19.28
CA LYS A 153 14.10 -10.20 20.27
C LYS A 153 14.79 -8.87 20.63
N THR A 154 14.75 -7.88 19.76
CA THR A 154 15.41 -6.59 19.92
C THR A 154 14.81 -5.84 21.12
N ASN A 155 15.65 -5.42 22.05
CA ASN A 155 15.27 -4.64 23.24
C ASN A 155 14.09 -5.26 24.06
N GLY A 156 13.99 -6.59 24.09
CA GLY A 156 12.89 -7.30 24.75
C GLY A 156 11.62 -7.46 23.90
N GLY A 157 11.70 -7.17 22.61
CA GLY A 157 10.59 -7.20 21.66
C GLY A 157 10.04 -5.80 21.34
N ILE A 158 10.45 -5.24 20.20
CA ILE A 158 9.91 -3.95 19.73
C ILE A 158 8.52 -4.14 19.14
N THR A 159 7.74 -3.06 19.10
CA THR A 159 6.49 -3.03 18.34
C THR A 159 6.82 -2.78 16.86
N VAL A 160 6.24 -3.58 15.96
CA VAL A 160 6.21 -3.30 14.52
C VAL A 160 4.78 -3.10 14.11
N ALA A 161 4.48 -1.95 13.53
CA ALA A 161 3.14 -1.57 13.09
C ALA A 161 3.15 -1.05 11.66
N GLU A 162 2.02 -1.16 10.96
CA GLU A 162 1.80 -0.58 9.65
C GLU A 162 0.46 0.15 9.60
N VAL A 163 0.32 1.11 8.68
CA VAL A 163 -0.95 1.82 8.51
C VAL A 163 -1.85 1.00 7.58
N THR A 164 -2.48 -0.01 8.18
CA THR A 164 -3.31 -0.99 7.47
C THR A 164 -4.52 -0.31 6.82
N GLY A 165 -4.79 -0.68 5.57
CA GLY A 165 -5.94 -0.14 4.83
C GLY A 165 -5.68 1.19 4.12
N SER A 166 -4.58 1.89 4.39
CA SER A 166 -4.32 3.24 3.88
C SER A 166 -4.30 3.35 2.35
N ASN A 167 -3.75 2.36 1.67
CA ASN A 167 -3.55 2.39 0.22
C ASN A 167 -4.36 1.35 -0.58
N VAL A 168 -5.21 0.56 0.08
CA VAL A 168 -5.92 -0.56 -0.57
C VAL A 168 -6.81 -0.14 -1.74
N VAL A 169 -7.40 1.06 -1.68
CA VAL A 169 -8.21 1.61 -2.78
C VAL A 169 -7.32 1.91 -3.97
N SER A 170 -6.24 2.67 -3.74
CA SER A 170 -5.29 3.08 -4.78
C SER A 170 -4.67 1.88 -5.48
N VAL A 171 -4.23 0.85 -4.71
CA VAL A 171 -3.67 -0.37 -5.29
C VAL A 171 -4.72 -1.14 -6.09
N ALA A 172 -5.95 -1.28 -5.59
CA ALA A 172 -7.00 -2.00 -6.32
C ALA A 172 -7.36 -1.32 -7.64
N GLU A 173 -7.38 0.01 -7.68
CA GLU A 173 -7.60 0.79 -8.90
C GLU A 173 -6.43 0.66 -9.87
N HIS A 174 -5.21 0.71 -9.36
CA HIS A 174 -4.00 0.50 -10.14
C HIS A 174 -3.97 -0.91 -10.77
N VAL A 175 -4.38 -1.96 -10.06
CA VAL A 175 -4.48 -3.33 -10.61
C VAL A 175 -5.42 -3.36 -11.81
N VAL A 176 -6.62 -2.80 -11.69
CA VAL A 176 -7.61 -2.79 -12.79
C VAL A 176 -7.11 -1.95 -13.96
N MET A 177 -6.53 -0.78 -13.69
CA MET A 177 -5.88 0.05 -14.72
C MET A 177 -4.79 -0.73 -15.45
N THR A 178 -3.90 -1.41 -14.72
CA THR A 178 -2.79 -2.18 -15.31
C THR A 178 -3.30 -3.33 -16.18
N MET A 179 -4.37 -4.03 -15.76
CA MET A 179 -5.04 -5.04 -16.61
C MET A 179 -5.51 -4.41 -17.91
N LEU A 180 -6.19 -3.26 -17.85
CA LEU A 180 -6.67 -2.57 -19.06
C LEU A 180 -5.52 -2.09 -19.94
N VAL A 181 -4.46 -1.53 -19.37
CA VAL A 181 -3.25 -1.11 -20.09
C VAL A 181 -2.65 -2.28 -20.89
N LEU A 182 -2.59 -3.47 -20.30
CA LEU A 182 -2.05 -4.67 -20.95
C LEU A 182 -3.01 -5.22 -22.00
N VAL A 183 -4.27 -5.42 -21.64
CA VAL A 183 -5.28 -6.04 -22.50
C VAL A 183 -5.56 -5.16 -23.71
N ARG A 184 -5.59 -3.82 -23.55
CA ARG A 184 -5.81 -2.83 -24.61
C ARG A 184 -4.53 -2.44 -25.36
N ASN A 185 -3.40 -3.08 -25.05
CA ASN A 185 -2.11 -2.80 -25.71
C ASN A 185 -1.75 -1.29 -25.70
N TYR A 186 -2.12 -0.59 -24.61
CA TYR A 186 -2.10 0.88 -24.54
C TYR A 186 -0.70 1.47 -24.62
N THR A 187 0.27 0.92 -23.87
CA THR A 187 1.63 1.48 -23.78
C THR A 187 2.31 1.54 -25.15
N PRO A 188 2.44 0.44 -25.93
CA PRO A 188 3.08 0.51 -27.24
C PRO A 188 2.30 1.35 -28.24
N ALA A 189 0.96 1.44 -28.13
CA ALA A 189 0.15 2.33 -28.94
C ALA A 189 0.47 3.79 -28.67
N HIS A 190 0.57 4.18 -27.40
CA HIS A 190 0.96 5.54 -27.00
C HIS A 190 2.36 5.89 -27.46
N GLU A 191 3.33 4.98 -27.25
CA GLU A 191 4.73 5.17 -27.69
C GLU A 191 4.83 5.32 -29.20
N MET A 192 4.02 4.59 -29.97
CA MET A 192 3.94 4.71 -31.44
C MET A 192 3.53 6.14 -31.84
N ILE A 193 2.47 6.66 -31.24
CA ILE A 193 2.00 8.03 -31.51
C ILE A 193 3.06 9.08 -31.10
N ALA A 194 3.71 8.90 -29.95
CA ALA A 194 4.75 9.80 -29.49
C ALA A 194 5.96 9.86 -30.41
N LYS A 195 6.24 8.76 -31.16
CA LYS A 195 7.30 8.67 -32.17
C LYS A 195 6.89 9.24 -33.54
N GLY A 196 5.62 9.63 -33.71
CA GLY A 196 5.09 10.14 -34.99
C GLY A 196 4.58 9.04 -35.92
N ASP A 197 4.51 7.82 -35.48
CA ASP A 197 4.03 6.67 -36.27
C ASP A 197 2.51 6.51 -36.16
N TRP A 198 1.91 5.87 -37.19
CA TRP A 198 0.48 5.56 -37.22
C TRP A 198 0.24 4.18 -37.87
N ASN A 199 0.06 3.16 -37.04
CA ASN A 199 -0.20 1.80 -37.53
C ASN A 199 -1.25 1.08 -36.67
N VAL A 200 -2.53 1.25 -37.01
CA VAL A 200 -3.66 0.64 -36.30
C VAL A 200 -3.57 -0.89 -36.26
N ALA A 201 -3.17 -1.51 -37.35
CA ALA A 201 -3.09 -2.96 -37.45
C ALA A 201 -2.04 -3.56 -36.51
N ALA A 202 -0.91 -2.86 -36.32
CA ALA A 202 0.15 -3.27 -35.40
C ALA A 202 -0.33 -3.26 -33.96
N VAL A 203 -1.20 -2.33 -33.58
CA VAL A 203 -1.78 -2.24 -32.23
C VAL A 203 -2.89 -3.27 -32.06
N ALA A 204 -3.87 -3.27 -32.97
CA ALA A 204 -5.09 -4.05 -32.87
C ALA A 204 -4.85 -5.57 -32.84
N LYS A 205 -3.78 -6.06 -33.45
CA LYS A 205 -3.47 -7.48 -33.47
C LYS A 205 -3.13 -8.06 -32.07
N ASN A 206 -2.85 -7.23 -31.06
CA ASN A 206 -2.62 -7.64 -29.68
C ASN A 206 -3.57 -6.93 -28.69
N GLU A 207 -4.70 -6.45 -29.15
CA GLU A 207 -5.71 -5.75 -28.41
C GLU A 207 -6.93 -6.64 -28.15
N TYR A 208 -7.42 -6.65 -26.93
CA TYR A 208 -8.55 -7.47 -26.48
C TYR A 208 -9.45 -6.67 -25.55
N ASP A 209 -10.62 -7.22 -25.22
CA ASP A 209 -11.52 -6.70 -24.20
C ASP A 209 -11.45 -7.54 -22.91
N LEU A 210 -11.83 -6.97 -21.77
CA LEU A 210 -12.02 -7.71 -20.51
C LEU A 210 -13.33 -8.51 -20.53
N GLU A 211 -14.30 -8.07 -21.30
CA GLU A 211 -15.55 -8.82 -21.51
C GLU A 211 -15.25 -10.27 -21.91
N ASN A 212 -16.00 -11.19 -21.33
CA ASN A 212 -15.85 -12.64 -21.56
C ASN A 212 -14.47 -13.24 -21.16
N LYS A 213 -13.59 -12.52 -20.46
CA LYS A 213 -12.35 -13.09 -19.91
C LYS A 213 -12.60 -13.71 -18.55
N VAL A 214 -11.84 -14.76 -18.24
CA VAL A 214 -11.75 -15.31 -16.88
C VAL A 214 -10.61 -14.61 -16.15
N VAL A 215 -10.92 -13.94 -15.05
CA VAL A 215 -9.93 -13.21 -14.24
C VAL A 215 -9.80 -13.84 -12.87
N GLY A 216 -8.55 -14.15 -12.45
CA GLY A 216 -8.24 -14.76 -11.17
C GLY A 216 -7.38 -13.88 -10.28
N THR A 217 -7.64 -13.90 -8.97
CA THR A 217 -6.76 -13.30 -7.96
C THR A 217 -6.14 -14.34 -7.04
N VAL A 218 -4.83 -14.23 -6.85
CA VAL A 218 -4.10 -14.98 -5.83
C VAL A 218 -4.13 -14.16 -4.55
N ALA A 219 -4.86 -14.65 -3.59
CA ALA A 219 -5.37 -14.01 -2.38
C ALA A 219 -6.52 -13.01 -2.60
N VAL A 220 -7.49 -13.09 -1.70
CA VAL A 220 -8.72 -12.28 -1.71
C VAL A 220 -8.88 -11.46 -0.43
N GLY A 221 -7.73 -10.99 0.07
CA GLY A 221 -7.68 -10.03 1.18
C GLY A 221 -8.26 -8.66 0.78
N ARG A 222 -7.92 -7.63 1.58
CA ARG A 222 -8.46 -6.25 1.39
C ARG A 222 -8.33 -5.70 -0.04
N ILE A 223 -7.23 -6.02 -0.75
CA ILE A 223 -6.99 -5.58 -2.13
C ILE A 223 -7.71 -6.50 -3.12
N GLY A 224 -7.48 -7.81 -3.06
CA GLY A 224 -8.07 -8.78 -4.00
C GLY A 224 -9.59 -8.71 -4.03
N GLU A 225 -10.26 -8.59 -2.89
CA GLU A 225 -11.71 -8.38 -2.81
C GLU A 225 -12.15 -7.10 -3.56
N ARG A 226 -11.42 -5.99 -3.37
CA ARG A 226 -11.72 -4.72 -4.06
C ARG A 226 -11.48 -4.78 -5.56
N VAL A 227 -10.48 -5.53 -5.99
CA VAL A 227 -10.23 -5.78 -7.42
C VAL A 227 -11.40 -6.53 -8.03
N LEU A 228 -11.82 -7.65 -7.43
CA LEU A 228 -12.94 -8.44 -7.93
C LEU A 228 -14.25 -7.63 -7.99
N ARG A 229 -14.55 -6.82 -6.97
CA ARG A 229 -15.72 -5.92 -6.95
C ARG A 229 -15.71 -4.93 -8.11
N ARG A 230 -14.55 -4.37 -8.48
CA ARG A 230 -14.40 -3.45 -9.60
C ARG A 230 -14.54 -4.17 -10.94
N LEU A 231 -14.00 -5.37 -11.06
CA LEU A 231 -14.06 -6.18 -12.28
C LEU A 231 -15.46 -6.69 -12.62
N LYS A 232 -16.37 -6.76 -11.64
CA LYS A 232 -17.77 -7.12 -11.85
C LYS A 232 -18.44 -6.25 -12.94
N ALA A 233 -18.05 -4.99 -13.07
CA ALA A 233 -18.62 -4.05 -14.03
C ALA A 233 -18.05 -4.19 -15.47
N PHE A 234 -17.12 -5.13 -15.68
CA PHE A 234 -16.47 -5.34 -16.99
C PHE A 234 -17.00 -6.56 -17.73
N ASP A 235 -18.12 -7.14 -17.29
CA ASP A 235 -18.77 -8.31 -17.91
C ASP A 235 -17.81 -9.47 -18.14
N CYS A 236 -16.89 -9.68 -17.19
CA CYS A 236 -15.98 -10.83 -17.22
C CYS A 236 -16.80 -12.14 -17.20
N LYS A 237 -16.32 -13.16 -17.92
CA LYS A 237 -16.98 -14.47 -17.95
C LYS A 237 -17.05 -15.12 -16.59
N GLU A 238 -15.94 -15.07 -15.84
CA GLU A 238 -15.84 -15.54 -14.45
C GLU A 238 -14.81 -14.72 -13.69
N LEU A 239 -15.08 -14.51 -12.40
CA LEU A 239 -14.14 -13.96 -11.42
C LEU A 239 -13.77 -15.07 -10.44
N LEU A 240 -12.49 -15.47 -10.44
CA LEU A 240 -11.97 -16.57 -9.63
C LEU A 240 -11.03 -16.05 -8.55
N TYR A 241 -10.93 -16.81 -7.46
CA TYR A 241 -9.88 -16.56 -6.49
C TYR A 241 -9.32 -17.84 -5.88
N PHE A 242 -8.07 -17.76 -5.48
CA PHE A 242 -7.41 -18.74 -4.62
C PHE A 242 -6.97 -18.04 -3.33
N ASP A 243 -7.37 -18.59 -2.19
CA ASP A 243 -6.92 -18.15 -0.87
C ASP A 243 -7.00 -19.34 0.10
N TYR A 244 -6.17 -19.29 1.15
CA TYR A 244 -6.24 -20.26 2.24
C TYR A 244 -7.56 -20.16 3.04
N GLN A 245 -8.11 -18.94 3.13
CA GLN A 245 -9.40 -18.69 3.77
C GLN A 245 -10.45 -18.32 2.71
N PRO A 246 -11.58 -19.05 2.64
CA PRO A 246 -12.66 -18.71 1.73
C PRO A 246 -13.31 -17.38 2.15
N LEU A 247 -13.86 -16.66 1.19
CA LEU A 247 -14.87 -15.64 1.47
C LEU A 247 -16.14 -16.31 2.01
N SER A 248 -16.99 -15.55 2.70
CA SER A 248 -18.30 -16.06 3.03
C SER A 248 -19.15 -16.23 1.75
N PRO A 249 -20.11 -17.19 1.75
CA PRO A 249 -20.99 -17.40 0.60
C PRO A 249 -21.74 -16.13 0.17
N GLU A 250 -22.11 -15.28 1.13
CA GLU A 250 -22.79 -14.00 0.87
C GLU A 250 -21.85 -13.03 0.11
N LYS A 251 -20.59 -12.98 0.49
CA LYS A 251 -19.58 -12.14 -0.22
C LYS A 251 -19.29 -12.67 -1.61
N GLU A 252 -19.16 -13.97 -1.77
CA GLU A 252 -18.98 -14.58 -3.10
C GLU A 252 -20.16 -14.25 -4.02
N ALA A 253 -21.39 -14.37 -3.52
CA ALA A 253 -22.60 -14.03 -4.26
C ALA A 253 -22.68 -12.53 -4.57
N GLU A 254 -22.37 -11.66 -3.61
CA GLU A 254 -22.36 -10.20 -3.79
C GLU A 254 -21.36 -9.76 -4.87
N ILE A 255 -20.18 -10.31 -4.83
CA ILE A 255 -19.11 -10.00 -5.80
C ILE A 255 -19.40 -10.68 -7.14
N GLY A 256 -19.98 -11.87 -7.13
CA GLY A 256 -20.12 -12.74 -8.29
C GLY A 256 -18.82 -13.48 -8.61
N CYS A 257 -18.11 -13.95 -7.57
CA CYS A 257 -16.84 -14.66 -7.72
C CYS A 257 -16.92 -16.07 -7.13
N ARG A 258 -15.95 -16.90 -7.48
CA ARG A 258 -15.90 -18.31 -7.05
C ARG A 258 -14.49 -18.66 -6.60
N ARG A 259 -14.39 -19.40 -5.47
CA ARG A 259 -13.13 -20.01 -5.02
C ARG A 259 -12.72 -21.17 -5.91
N VAL A 260 -11.42 -21.33 -6.09
CA VAL A 260 -10.80 -22.53 -6.65
C VAL A 260 -9.82 -23.09 -5.62
N ASP A 261 -9.95 -24.39 -5.32
CA ASP A 261 -9.24 -24.99 -4.19
C ASP A 261 -7.73 -25.18 -4.40
N LYS A 262 -7.31 -25.29 -5.66
CA LYS A 262 -5.90 -25.40 -6.03
C LYS A 262 -5.49 -24.23 -6.91
N LEU A 263 -4.30 -23.69 -6.62
CA LEU A 263 -3.77 -22.56 -7.38
C LEU A 263 -3.61 -22.91 -8.85
N GLU A 264 -3.03 -24.05 -9.16
CA GLU A 264 -2.78 -24.51 -10.54
C GLU A 264 -4.08 -24.66 -11.35
N ASP A 265 -5.15 -25.15 -10.69
CA ASP A 265 -6.47 -25.31 -11.33
C ASP A 265 -7.11 -23.95 -11.63
N MET A 266 -6.87 -22.94 -10.80
CA MET A 266 -7.30 -21.57 -11.08
C MET A 266 -6.48 -20.98 -12.25
N LEU A 267 -5.16 -21.11 -12.22
CA LEU A 267 -4.27 -20.58 -13.25
C LEU A 267 -4.60 -21.15 -14.65
N ALA A 268 -4.93 -22.44 -14.72
CA ALA A 268 -5.30 -23.09 -15.98
C ALA A 268 -6.62 -22.56 -16.58
N GLN A 269 -7.48 -21.93 -15.77
CA GLN A 269 -8.77 -21.37 -16.21
C GLN A 269 -8.66 -19.89 -16.56
N CYS A 270 -7.68 -19.15 -16.00
CA CYS A 270 -7.63 -17.70 -16.10
C CYS A 270 -6.97 -17.20 -17.38
N ASP A 271 -7.57 -16.20 -17.99
CA ASP A 271 -6.95 -15.39 -19.04
C ASP A 271 -6.05 -14.32 -18.42
N ILE A 272 -6.43 -13.80 -17.25
CA ILE A 272 -5.68 -12.77 -16.50
C ILE A 272 -5.56 -13.21 -15.04
N VAL A 273 -4.35 -13.10 -14.48
CA VAL A 273 -4.08 -13.40 -13.06
C VAL A 273 -3.46 -12.18 -12.40
N THR A 274 -3.95 -11.83 -11.21
CA THR A 274 -3.35 -10.80 -10.36
C THR A 274 -2.89 -11.38 -9.03
N ILE A 275 -1.70 -10.96 -8.59
CA ILE A 275 -1.09 -11.40 -7.34
C ILE A 275 -1.37 -10.33 -6.28
N ASN A 276 -2.06 -10.72 -5.19
CA ASN A 276 -2.43 -9.85 -4.09
C ASN A 276 -2.09 -10.47 -2.70
N CYS A 277 -1.28 -11.53 -2.69
CA CYS A 277 -0.82 -12.19 -1.46
C CYS A 277 0.39 -11.46 -0.85
N PRO A 278 0.58 -11.54 0.48
CA PRO A 278 1.79 -11.01 1.12
C PRO A 278 3.03 -11.83 0.79
N LEU A 279 4.21 -11.21 0.92
CA LEU A 279 5.50 -11.91 0.81
C LEU A 279 5.84 -12.60 2.12
N HIS A 280 6.02 -13.91 2.07
CA HIS A 280 6.55 -14.76 3.14
C HIS A 280 7.24 -15.98 2.52
N GLU A 281 7.81 -16.85 3.34
CA GLU A 281 8.59 -18.01 2.86
C GLU A 281 7.87 -18.88 1.82
N LYS A 282 6.55 -19.07 1.97
CA LYS A 282 5.74 -19.89 1.04
C LYS A 282 5.33 -19.18 -0.25
N THR A 283 5.44 -17.85 -0.30
CA THR A 283 5.08 -17.07 -1.49
C THR A 283 6.29 -16.49 -2.21
N LYS A 284 7.47 -16.50 -1.60
CA LYS A 284 8.72 -16.10 -2.24
C LYS A 284 9.05 -17.03 -3.40
N GLY A 285 9.22 -16.46 -4.61
CA GLY A 285 9.48 -17.21 -5.83
C GLY A 285 8.35 -18.15 -6.26
N LEU A 286 7.13 -17.94 -5.76
CA LEU A 286 5.95 -18.76 -6.06
C LEU A 286 5.69 -18.83 -7.57
N PHE A 287 5.71 -17.69 -8.26
CA PHE A 287 5.56 -17.62 -9.70
C PHE A 287 6.90 -17.84 -10.40
N ASN A 288 7.33 -19.08 -10.42
CA ASN A 288 8.48 -19.59 -11.15
C ASN A 288 8.03 -20.17 -12.50
N LYS A 289 8.98 -20.65 -13.30
CA LYS A 289 8.76 -21.25 -14.61
C LYS A 289 7.73 -22.39 -14.59
N GLU A 290 7.78 -23.25 -13.58
CA GLU A 290 6.84 -24.38 -13.44
C GLU A 290 5.42 -23.88 -13.24
N LEU A 291 5.18 -22.97 -12.28
CA LEU A 291 3.85 -22.45 -12.02
C LEU A 291 3.32 -21.59 -13.17
N ILE A 292 4.17 -20.75 -13.79
CA ILE A 292 3.81 -19.96 -14.97
C ILE A 292 3.41 -20.86 -16.13
N SER A 293 4.02 -22.05 -16.30
CA SER A 293 3.66 -23.00 -17.34
C SER A 293 2.25 -23.60 -17.18
N LYS A 294 1.65 -23.54 -15.97
CA LYS A 294 0.26 -23.95 -15.71
C LYS A 294 -0.76 -22.91 -16.13
N MET A 295 -0.35 -21.67 -16.35
CA MET A 295 -1.23 -20.62 -16.87
C MET A 295 -1.58 -20.89 -18.33
N LYS A 296 -2.73 -20.37 -18.77
CA LYS A 296 -3.08 -20.41 -20.19
C LYS A 296 -1.98 -19.76 -21.03
N LYS A 297 -1.62 -20.39 -22.14
CA LYS A 297 -0.70 -19.78 -23.11
C LYS A 297 -1.30 -18.47 -23.62
N GLY A 298 -0.52 -17.40 -23.56
CA GLY A 298 -0.97 -16.06 -23.97
C GLY A 298 -1.85 -15.35 -22.93
N SER A 299 -1.78 -15.76 -21.66
CA SER A 299 -2.42 -15.06 -20.55
C SER A 299 -1.61 -13.85 -20.07
N TRP A 300 -2.22 -13.02 -19.22
CA TRP A 300 -1.59 -11.86 -18.60
C TRP A 300 -1.38 -12.08 -17.09
N LEU A 301 -0.28 -11.58 -16.57
CA LEU A 301 0.06 -11.63 -15.14
C LEU A 301 0.29 -10.22 -14.62
N VAL A 302 -0.36 -9.86 -13.49
CA VAL A 302 -0.21 -8.57 -12.81
C VAL A 302 0.31 -8.81 -11.39
N ASN A 303 1.39 -8.12 -11.02
CA ASN A 303 1.96 -8.18 -9.66
C ASN A 303 2.12 -6.78 -9.08
N THR A 304 1.25 -6.43 -8.15
CA THR A 304 1.31 -5.21 -7.34
C THR A 304 1.53 -5.52 -5.87
N ALA A 305 1.84 -6.77 -5.54
CA ALA A 305 2.06 -7.22 -4.18
C ALA A 305 3.53 -7.04 -3.74
N ARG A 306 4.40 -7.95 -4.13
CA ARG A 306 5.87 -7.87 -3.88
C ARG A 306 6.65 -8.48 -5.04
N GLY A 307 7.76 -7.84 -5.42
CA GLY A 307 8.60 -8.30 -6.53
C GLY A 307 9.14 -9.71 -6.34
N ALA A 308 9.58 -10.04 -5.14
CA ALA A 308 10.14 -11.36 -4.83
C ALA A 308 9.13 -12.54 -4.86
N ILE A 309 7.84 -12.29 -5.11
CA ILE A 309 6.85 -13.36 -5.33
C ILE A 309 7.02 -14.00 -6.71
N VAL A 310 7.53 -13.26 -7.68
CA VAL A 310 7.82 -13.78 -9.01
C VAL A 310 9.33 -14.03 -9.19
N VAL A 311 9.69 -15.05 -9.96
CA VAL A 311 11.06 -15.23 -10.46
C VAL A 311 11.18 -14.39 -11.74
N LYS A 312 11.89 -13.28 -11.66
CA LYS A 312 11.95 -12.27 -12.71
C LYS A 312 12.48 -12.79 -14.05
N GLU A 313 13.45 -13.68 -14.02
CA GLU A 313 14.02 -14.34 -15.19
C GLU A 313 12.98 -15.24 -15.89
N ASP A 314 12.19 -15.96 -15.10
CA ASP A 314 11.14 -16.87 -15.60
C ASP A 314 9.97 -16.08 -16.24
N VAL A 315 9.61 -14.95 -15.64
CA VAL A 315 8.60 -14.04 -16.21
C VAL A 315 9.10 -13.44 -17.53
N ALA A 316 10.36 -12.99 -17.59
CA ALA A 316 10.95 -12.44 -18.82
C ALA A 316 11.01 -13.50 -19.93
N GLU A 317 11.39 -14.73 -19.63
CA GLU A 317 11.37 -15.84 -20.58
C GLU A 317 9.94 -16.21 -21.03
N ALA A 318 8.98 -16.18 -20.11
CA ALA A 318 7.58 -16.45 -20.42
C ALA A 318 6.97 -15.40 -21.38
N LEU A 319 7.37 -14.13 -21.24
CA LEU A 319 7.00 -13.08 -22.20
C LEU A 319 7.65 -13.34 -23.57
N LYS A 320 8.93 -13.63 -23.60
CA LYS A 320 9.70 -13.87 -24.83
C LYS A 320 9.16 -15.08 -25.61
N SER A 321 8.82 -16.15 -24.92
CA SER A 321 8.27 -17.38 -25.52
C SER A 321 6.80 -17.27 -25.90
N GLY A 322 6.10 -16.23 -25.43
CA GLY A 322 4.66 -16.07 -25.60
C GLY A 322 3.82 -16.97 -24.70
N GLN A 323 4.39 -17.57 -23.67
CA GLN A 323 3.64 -18.23 -22.60
C GLN A 323 2.79 -17.19 -21.85
N LEU A 324 3.38 -16.05 -21.53
CA LEU A 324 2.66 -14.85 -21.10
C LEU A 324 2.55 -13.87 -22.27
N ARG A 325 1.39 -13.25 -22.44
CA ARG A 325 1.15 -12.16 -23.39
C ARG A 325 1.51 -10.81 -22.79
N GLY A 326 1.46 -10.68 -21.48
CA GLY A 326 1.81 -9.45 -20.81
C GLY A 326 2.08 -9.65 -19.32
N TYR A 327 2.93 -8.76 -18.80
CA TYR A 327 3.24 -8.62 -17.39
C TYR A 327 3.09 -7.16 -16.94
N GLY A 328 2.27 -6.94 -15.92
CA GLY A 328 2.12 -5.67 -15.24
C GLY A 328 2.78 -5.72 -13.87
N GLY A 329 3.85 -4.97 -13.66
CA GLY A 329 4.63 -4.99 -12.43
C GLY A 329 4.76 -3.60 -11.80
N ASP A 330 4.28 -3.46 -10.56
CA ASP A 330 4.51 -2.26 -9.77
C ASP A 330 5.68 -2.42 -8.81
N VAL A 331 6.03 -3.67 -8.47
CA VAL A 331 6.95 -4.02 -7.39
C VAL A 331 8.17 -4.78 -7.91
N TRP A 332 9.31 -4.60 -7.23
CA TRP A 332 10.61 -5.13 -7.65
C TRP A 332 11.24 -5.90 -6.50
N ASP A 333 12.06 -6.91 -6.80
CA ASP A 333 12.80 -7.69 -5.81
C ASP A 333 13.92 -6.87 -5.13
N VAL A 334 14.45 -5.88 -5.85
CA VAL A 334 15.36 -4.86 -5.34
C VAL A 334 14.83 -3.49 -5.75
N GLN A 335 14.80 -2.53 -4.84
CA GLN A 335 14.31 -1.17 -5.06
C GLN A 335 15.32 -0.12 -4.61
N PRO A 336 15.74 0.79 -5.51
CA PRO A 336 15.40 0.91 -6.95
C PRO A 336 15.89 -0.28 -7.77
N ALA A 337 15.10 -0.71 -8.77
CA ALA A 337 15.51 -1.77 -9.67
C ALA A 337 16.72 -1.33 -10.52
N PRO A 338 17.79 -2.13 -10.62
CA PRO A 338 18.94 -1.80 -11.45
C PRO A 338 18.57 -1.67 -12.93
N LYS A 339 19.39 -0.96 -13.72
CA LYS A 339 19.09 -0.72 -15.15
C LYS A 339 18.99 -2.02 -15.95
N GLU A 340 19.74 -3.02 -15.57
CA GLU A 340 19.84 -4.34 -16.20
C GLU A 340 18.75 -5.31 -15.74
N HIS A 341 17.84 -4.89 -14.87
CA HIS A 341 16.77 -5.74 -14.38
C HIS A 341 15.90 -6.26 -15.52
N PRO A 342 15.71 -7.60 -15.68
CA PRO A 342 15.12 -8.17 -16.89
C PRO A 342 13.69 -7.69 -17.16
N LEU A 343 12.89 -7.38 -16.13
CA LEU A 343 11.51 -6.92 -16.30
C LEU A 343 11.41 -5.45 -16.77
N ARG A 344 12.51 -4.68 -16.80
CA ARG A 344 12.48 -3.32 -17.37
C ARG A 344 12.26 -3.32 -18.88
N THR A 345 12.83 -4.31 -19.56
CA THR A 345 12.85 -4.39 -21.02
C THR A 345 12.18 -5.64 -21.58
N ALA A 346 11.70 -6.54 -20.70
CA ALA A 346 10.99 -7.74 -21.14
C ALA A 346 9.78 -7.36 -21.98
N SER A 347 9.59 -8.06 -23.09
CA SER A 347 8.50 -7.78 -24.03
C SER A 347 7.88 -9.06 -24.57
N TYR A 348 6.64 -8.96 -25.01
CA TYR A 348 5.91 -10.07 -25.60
C TYR A 348 6.44 -10.40 -26.99
N SER A 349 7.10 -11.57 -27.11
CA SER A 349 7.56 -12.06 -28.41
C SER A 349 8.43 -11.01 -29.16
N THR A 350 8.50 -11.10 -30.48
CA THR A 350 9.20 -10.15 -31.36
C THR A 350 8.41 -8.86 -31.64
N TRP A 351 7.23 -8.72 -31.06
CA TRP A 351 6.30 -7.62 -31.35
C TRP A 351 6.54 -6.37 -30.54
N GLY A 352 7.23 -6.51 -29.43
CA GLY A 352 7.21 -5.46 -28.39
C GLY A 352 5.85 -5.40 -27.68
N GLY A 353 5.75 -4.55 -26.64
CA GLY A 353 4.58 -4.48 -25.77
C GLY A 353 4.50 -5.63 -24.77
N GLY A 354 3.35 -5.79 -24.13
CA GLY A 354 3.14 -6.78 -23.10
C GLY A 354 3.84 -6.48 -21.77
N ASN A 355 4.45 -5.30 -21.63
CA ASN A 355 5.09 -4.82 -20.41
C ASN A 355 4.40 -3.55 -19.93
N ALA A 356 3.94 -3.55 -18.67
CA ALA A 356 3.38 -2.40 -17.99
C ALA A 356 3.99 -2.31 -16.58
N THR A 357 5.30 -2.04 -16.53
CA THR A 357 6.03 -1.93 -15.27
C THR A 357 6.19 -0.47 -14.83
N VAL A 358 6.04 -0.21 -13.54
CA VAL A 358 6.08 1.11 -12.93
C VAL A 358 6.90 1.10 -11.63
N PRO A 359 7.36 2.27 -11.10
CA PRO A 359 8.33 2.35 -10.00
C PRO A 359 7.67 2.28 -8.61
N HIS A 360 6.91 1.22 -8.30
CA HIS A 360 6.22 1.00 -7.02
C HIS A 360 5.34 2.19 -6.61
N MET A 361 4.42 2.55 -7.49
CA MET A 361 3.57 3.74 -7.32
C MET A 361 2.11 3.43 -6.99
N SER A 362 1.68 2.17 -7.07
CA SER A 362 0.26 1.80 -6.93
C SER A 362 -0.38 2.26 -5.62
N GLY A 363 0.41 2.34 -4.56
CA GLY A 363 -0.03 2.74 -3.23
C GLY A 363 0.35 4.17 -2.82
N THR A 364 0.87 5.02 -3.72
CA THR A 364 1.37 6.37 -3.39
C THR A 364 0.57 7.51 -3.98
N SER A 365 -0.71 7.28 -4.34
CA SER A 365 -1.56 8.40 -4.76
C SER A 365 -1.63 9.47 -3.66
N ILE A 366 -1.88 10.72 -4.04
CA ILE A 366 -2.06 11.83 -3.06
C ILE A 366 -3.07 11.46 -1.99
N ASP A 367 -4.16 10.79 -2.36
CA ASP A 367 -5.16 10.31 -1.39
C ASP A 367 -4.63 9.22 -0.45
N ALA A 368 -3.81 8.30 -0.95
CA ALA A 368 -3.15 7.30 -0.10
C ALA A 368 -2.15 7.96 0.85
N GLN A 369 -1.37 8.94 0.37
CA GLN A 369 -0.41 9.69 1.18
C GLN A 369 -1.08 10.38 2.37
N LYS A 370 -2.20 11.04 2.16
CA LYS A 370 -3.01 11.63 3.24
C LYS A 370 -3.45 10.58 4.27
N ARG A 371 -3.90 9.41 3.80
CA ARG A 371 -4.37 8.34 4.68
C ARG A 371 -3.22 7.72 5.50
N TYR A 372 -2.08 7.42 4.88
CA TYR A 372 -0.98 6.83 5.64
C TYR A 372 -0.27 7.84 6.54
N ALA A 373 -0.22 9.12 6.19
CA ALA A 373 0.27 10.18 7.07
C ALA A 373 -0.63 10.31 8.33
N ALA A 374 -1.95 10.38 8.15
CA ALA A 374 -2.90 10.42 9.25
C ALA A 374 -2.83 9.18 10.15
N GLY A 375 -2.71 7.98 9.56
CA GLY A 375 -2.56 6.73 10.32
C GLY A 375 -1.23 6.67 11.07
N THR A 376 -0.13 7.11 10.46
CA THR A 376 1.18 7.22 11.14
C THR A 376 1.08 8.14 12.35
N LYS A 377 0.43 9.30 12.20
CA LYS A 377 0.18 10.21 13.31
C LYS A 377 -0.59 9.54 14.45
N SER A 378 -1.66 8.81 14.12
CA SER A 378 -2.46 8.09 15.12
C SER A 378 -1.64 7.04 15.89
N LEU A 379 -0.76 6.29 15.21
CA LEU A 379 0.16 5.34 15.86
C LEU A 379 1.13 6.06 16.78
N LEU A 380 1.69 7.21 16.37
CA LEU A 380 2.57 8.03 17.20
C LEU A 380 1.85 8.63 18.39
N GLU A 381 0.61 9.11 18.25
CA GLU A 381 -0.23 9.62 19.34
C GLU A 381 -0.47 8.55 20.42
N SER A 382 -0.79 7.32 19.99
CA SER A 382 -0.93 6.18 20.90
C SER A 382 0.39 5.85 21.60
N TYR A 383 1.51 5.86 20.88
CA TYR A 383 2.84 5.61 21.41
C TYR A 383 3.27 6.70 22.41
N PHE A 384 3.28 7.97 22.00
CA PHE A 384 3.73 9.08 22.82
C PHE A 384 2.82 9.35 24.03
N SER A 385 1.52 9.03 23.95
CA SER A 385 0.63 9.09 25.11
C SER A 385 0.89 7.99 26.15
N GLY A 386 1.66 6.96 25.81
CA GLY A 386 1.89 5.78 26.65
C GLY A 386 0.67 4.87 26.77
N LYS A 387 -0.38 5.10 25.99
CA LYS A 387 -1.60 4.25 26.01
C LYS A 387 -1.35 2.92 25.32
N HIS A 388 -0.59 2.92 24.21
CA HIS A 388 -0.31 1.75 23.37
C HIS A 388 -1.59 1.03 22.92
N ASP A 389 -2.68 1.80 22.67
CA ASP A 389 -4.01 1.35 22.28
C ASP A 389 -4.13 1.25 20.76
N TYR A 390 -3.16 0.59 20.14
CA TYR A 390 -3.11 0.36 18.69
C TYR A 390 -4.29 -0.47 18.21
N LYS A 391 -4.75 -0.21 16.99
CA LYS A 391 -5.73 -1.08 16.34
C LYS A 391 -5.08 -2.46 16.08
N PRO A 392 -5.76 -3.56 16.41
CA PRO A 392 -5.21 -4.90 16.21
C PRO A 392 -4.75 -5.18 14.78
N GLU A 393 -5.45 -4.63 13.78
CA GLU A 393 -5.09 -4.78 12.37
C GLU A 393 -3.81 -4.06 11.95
N ASP A 394 -3.37 -3.04 12.69
CA ASP A 394 -2.14 -2.29 12.41
C ASP A 394 -0.91 -2.97 13.02
N LEU A 395 -1.09 -3.90 13.94
CA LEU A 395 0.02 -4.57 14.63
C LEU A 395 0.52 -5.78 13.85
N ILE A 396 1.83 -5.82 13.64
CA ILE A 396 2.54 -6.94 13.01
C ILE A 396 3.28 -7.77 14.05
N VAL A 397 4.01 -7.10 14.94
CA VAL A 397 4.74 -7.67 16.08
C VAL A 397 4.50 -6.81 17.30
N GLN A 398 4.25 -7.43 18.45
CA GLN A 398 4.14 -6.77 19.75
C GLN A 398 4.49 -7.73 20.88
N GLY A 399 5.24 -7.23 21.89
CA GLY A 399 5.57 -8.03 23.08
C GLY A 399 6.40 -9.28 22.78
N GLY A 400 7.25 -9.25 21.75
CA GLY A 400 8.12 -10.35 21.37
C GLY A 400 7.44 -11.47 20.58
N ASP A 401 6.22 -11.24 20.06
CA ASP A 401 5.48 -12.22 19.28
C ASP A 401 4.74 -11.61 18.08
N TYR A 402 4.34 -12.43 17.13
CA TYR A 402 3.54 -12.02 15.99
C TYR A 402 2.12 -11.60 16.43
N ALA A 403 1.67 -10.44 16.02
CA ALA A 403 0.31 -9.96 16.27
C ALA A 403 -0.67 -10.38 15.17
N THR A 404 -0.18 -10.74 13.98
CA THR A 404 -0.99 -11.16 12.82
C THR A 404 -0.49 -12.47 12.22
N LYS A 405 -1.42 -13.27 11.66
CA LYS A 405 -1.11 -14.49 10.92
C LYS A 405 -0.51 -14.25 9.52
N ALA A 406 -0.59 -13.02 9.03
CA ALA A 406 -0.12 -12.68 7.69
C ALA A 406 1.40 -12.87 7.52
N TYR A 407 2.16 -12.74 8.60
CA TYR A 407 3.62 -12.83 8.60
C TYR A 407 4.19 -13.95 9.47
N GLY A 408 3.38 -14.57 10.33
CA GLY A 408 3.82 -15.66 11.20
C GLY A 408 2.76 -16.12 12.18
N GLU A 409 2.99 -17.27 12.82
CA GLU A 409 2.09 -17.84 13.82
C GLU A 409 2.49 -17.39 15.24
N ARG A 410 1.51 -17.00 16.07
CA ARG A 410 1.73 -16.69 17.48
C ARG A 410 2.25 -17.89 18.25
N LYS A 411 3.32 -17.71 19.02
CA LYS A 411 3.88 -18.76 19.87
C LYS A 411 2.92 -19.19 20.99
N GLN A 412 2.15 -18.24 21.53
CA GLN A 412 1.19 -18.50 22.61
C GLN A 412 0.00 -19.39 22.19
N ALA A 413 -0.33 -19.45 20.90
CA ALA A 413 -1.37 -20.38 20.43
C ALA A 413 -0.93 -21.86 20.44
N ARG A 414 0.36 -22.15 20.55
CA ARG A 414 0.91 -23.51 20.61
C ARG A 414 0.89 -24.12 22.03
N GLN A 415 0.63 -23.33 23.07
CA GLN A 415 0.55 -23.81 24.46
C GLN A 415 -0.88 -24.14 24.93
N SER A 416 -1.88 -23.85 24.09
CA SER A 416 -3.31 -24.04 24.42
C SER A 416 -4.03 -25.02 23.47
N SER A 417 -3.30 -25.77 22.67
CA SER A 417 -3.79 -26.90 21.83
C SER A 417 -3.07 -28.23 22.28
#